data_b67917d6e88524663f7d0a5fe3c8f3c1
#
_entry.id   b67917d6e88524663f7d0a5fe3c8f3c1
#
_cell.length_a   1.000
_cell.length_b   1.000
_cell.length_c   1.000
_cell.angle_alpha   90.00
_cell.angle_beta   90.00
_cell.angle_gamma   90.00
#
_symmetry.space_group_name_H-M   'P 1'
#
loop_
_entity.id
_entity.type
_entity.pdbx_description
1 polymer ?
#
loop_
_entity_poly.entity_id
_entity_poly.type
_entity_poly.pdbx_seq_one_letter_code
_entity_poly.pdbx_strand_id
1 'polypeptide(L)'
;AGGGPAGVEALVAEARARFTYGHPERRFDDGCAAVPFLGCGVAEGSCVDINTYLVASLRAAGYEAAYLYGYFFPEEKVDSAVDGHCWVATRLDGDVLDWDVAHHIKAGLDPVRPALNPRPGRRALVSHSMGHRYATAEGEIALKLLGEPVWRAPGGAISDPDQRAIRAL
;
A
#
# COMPACT_ATOMS: atom_id res chain seq x y z
N ALA A 1 6.75 11.30 -20.44
CA ALA A 1 7.52 10.06 -20.57
C ALA A 1 8.46 9.99 -19.39
N GLY A 2 8.28 9.01 -18.52
CA GLY A 2 9.13 8.82 -17.35
C GLY A 2 10.60 8.58 -17.74
N GLY A 3 11.51 8.89 -16.84
CA GLY A 3 12.97 8.81 -17.04
C GLY A 3 13.56 7.39 -17.04
N GLY A 4 12.80 6.36 -17.45
CA GLY A 4 13.27 4.97 -17.45
C GLY A 4 13.40 4.38 -16.04
N PRO A 5 14.12 3.24 -15.89
CA PRO A 5 14.29 2.55 -14.60
C PRO A 5 14.87 3.45 -13.50
N ALA A 6 15.86 4.26 -13.83
CA ALA A 6 16.51 5.18 -12.88
C ALA A 6 15.53 6.21 -12.28
N GLY A 7 14.52 6.63 -13.06
CA GLY A 7 13.49 7.53 -12.55
C GLY A 7 12.55 6.86 -11.54
N VAL A 8 12.22 5.58 -11.74
CA VAL A 8 11.47 4.78 -10.76
C VAL A 8 12.28 4.63 -9.48
N GLU A 9 13.55 4.24 -9.58
CA GLU A 9 14.44 4.08 -8.44
C GLU A 9 14.61 5.38 -7.64
N ALA A 10 14.71 6.53 -8.32
CA ALA A 10 14.79 7.83 -7.66
C ALA A 10 13.52 8.15 -6.86
N LEU A 11 12.32 7.88 -7.38
CA LEU A 11 11.06 8.09 -6.67
C LEU A 11 10.89 7.11 -5.51
N VAL A 12 11.33 5.87 -5.66
CA VAL A 12 11.36 4.87 -4.58
C VAL A 12 12.30 5.31 -3.46
N ALA A 13 13.50 5.78 -3.80
CA ALA A 13 14.47 6.31 -2.85
C ALA A 13 13.92 7.57 -2.13
N GLU A 14 13.25 8.47 -2.86
CA GLU A 14 12.59 9.62 -2.26
C GLU A 14 11.50 9.19 -1.27
N ALA A 15 10.61 8.28 -1.64
CA ALA A 15 9.59 7.77 -0.73
C ALA A 15 10.21 7.14 0.51
N ARG A 16 11.30 6.37 0.35
CA ARG A 16 12.05 5.81 1.48
C ARG A 16 12.59 6.90 2.42
N ALA A 17 13.12 7.99 1.87
CA ALA A 17 13.71 9.08 2.65
C ALA A 17 12.66 9.98 3.33
N ARG A 18 11.43 9.99 2.84
CA ARG A 18 10.32 10.82 3.34
C ARG A 18 9.60 10.24 4.55
N PHE A 19 9.80 8.97 4.86
CA PHE A 19 9.07 8.29 5.92
C PHE A 19 9.95 7.58 6.93
N THR A 20 9.47 7.60 8.18
CA THR A 20 9.76 6.58 9.18
C THR A 20 8.54 5.66 9.30
N TYR A 21 8.78 4.38 9.57
CA TYR A 21 7.67 3.45 9.71
C TYR A 21 7.00 3.58 11.08
N GLY A 22 5.70 3.74 11.07
CA GLY A 22 4.87 3.78 12.27
C GLY A 22 3.39 3.78 11.93
N HIS A 23 2.55 3.92 12.95
CA HIS A 23 1.10 3.96 12.83
C HIS A 23 0.59 5.25 13.49
N PRO A 24 0.67 6.40 12.79
CA PRO A 24 0.21 7.66 13.34
C PRO A 24 -1.30 7.62 13.58
N GLU A 25 -1.77 8.32 14.61
CA GLU A 25 -3.20 8.45 14.90
C GLU A 25 -3.97 9.05 13.71
N ARG A 26 -3.38 10.06 13.08
CA ARG A 26 -3.91 10.67 11.87
C ARG A 26 -3.29 10.05 10.64
N ARG A 27 -4.06 9.26 9.92
CA ARG A 27 -3.62 8.57 8.71
C ARG A 27 -3.90 9.39 7.45
N PHE A 28 -3.12 9.20 6.41
CA PHE A 28 -3.36 9.80 5.12
C PHE A 28 -4.59 9.25 4.40
N ASP A 29 -5.07 8.09 4.78
CA ASP A 29 -6.26 7.44 4.21
C ASP A 29 -7.58 7.83 4.89
N ASP A 30 -7.55 8.51 6.04
CA ASP A 30 -8.74 8.90 6.77
C ASP A 30 -9.54 9.99 6.05
N GLY A 31 -10.56 9.54 5.30
CA GLY A 31 -11.53 10.43 4.65
C GLY A 31 -10.98 11.40 3.61
N CYS A 32 -9.69 11.30 3.25
CA CYS A 32 -9.06 12.17 2.27
C CYS A 32 -9.25 11.63 0.86
N ALA A 33 -9.83 12.45 -0.03
CA ALA A 33 -9.96 12.13 -1.46
C ALA A 33 -8.65 12.31 -2.23
N ALA A 34 -7.69 13.07 -1.69
CA ALA A 34 -6.41 13.39 -2.30
C ALA A 34 -5.26 12.88 -1.42
N VAL A 35 -4.11 12.65 -2.05
CA VAL A 35 -2.87 12.36 -1.33
C VAL A 35 -2.46 13.60 -0.54
N PRO A 36 -2.27 13.50 0.77
CA PRO A 36 -1.87 14.64 1.58
C PRO A 36 -0.48 15.15 1.17
N PHE A 37 -0.32 16.45 1.25
CA PHE A 37 0.97 17.09 1.06
C PHE A 37 1.85 16.85 2.29
N LEU A 38 3.02 16.26 2.10
CA LEU A 38 3.93 15.94 3.19
C LEU A 38 4.72 17.14 3.73
N GLY A 39 4.64 18.30 3.08
CA GLY A 39 5.43 19.46 3.48
C GLY A 39 6.94 19.23 3.41
N CYS A 40 7.66 19.86 4.32
CA CYS A 40 9.11 19.69 4.46
C CYS A 40 9.41 18.72 5.61
N GLY A 41 10.22 17.69 5.35
CA GLY A 41 10.71 16.78 6.38
C GLY A 41 10.26 15.34 6.22
N VAL A 42 10.48 14.58 7.29
CA VAL A 42 10.17 13.15 7.38
C VAL A 42 8.86 13.00 8.13
N ALA A 43 7.95 12.18 7.60
CA ALA A 43 6.67 11.86 8.22
C ALA A 43 6.67 10.43 8.78
N GLU A 44 5.98 10.19 9.87
CA GLU A 44 5.65 8.85 10.30
C GLU A 44 4.49 8.33 9.45
N GLY A 45 4.60 7.07 8.97
CA GLY A 45 3.56 6.45 8.16
C GLY A 45 3.61 4.94 8.17
N SER A 46 2.44 4.34 7.97
CA SER A 46 2.28 2.91 7.78
C SER A 46 2.58 2.48 6.33
N CYS A 47 2.48 1.19 6.04
CA CYS A 47 2.59 0.73 4.65
C CYS A 47 1.54 1.38 3.74
N VAL A 48 0.35 1.72 4.28
CA VAL A 48 -0.70 2.41 3.51
C VAL A 48 -0.24 3.80 3.10
N ASP A 49 0.28 4.59 4.04
CA ASP A 49 0.69 5.98 3.80
C ASP A 49 1.87 6.04 2.83
N ILE A 50 2.90 5.24 3.09
CA ILE A 50 4.13 5.17 2.29
C ILE A 50 3.82 4.78 0.84
N ASN A 51 3.03 3.71 0.64
CA ASN A 51 2.74 3.22 -0.70
C ASN A 51 1.70 4.08 -1.44
N THR A 52 0.80 4.77 -0.71
CA THR A 52 -0.07 5.79 -1.30
C THR A 52 0.74 6.94 -1.88
N TYR A 53 1.71 7.43 -1.12
CA TYR A 53 2.62 8.48 -1.60
C TYR A 53 3.42 8.01 -2.82
N LEU A 54 4.03 6.82 -2.74
CA LEU A 54 4.85 6.29 -3.83
C LEU A 54 4.04 6.10 -5.12
N VAL A 55 2.87 5.46 -5.05
CA VAL A 55 2.06 5.23 -6.27
C VAL A 55 1.57 6.53 -6.89
N ALA A 56 1.23 7.53 -6.06
CA ALA A 56 0.83 8.84 -6.55
C ALA A 56 2.00 9.58 -7.23
N SER A 57 3.19 9.54 -6.64
CA SER A 57 4.40 10.16 -7.20
C SER A 57 4.80 9.50 -8.53
N LEU A 58 4.77 8.17 -8.59
CA LEU A 58 5.06 7.43 -9.82
C LEU A 58 4.07 7.78 -10.94
N ARG A 59 2.77 7.78 -10.64
CA ARG A 59 1.73 8.13 -11.63
C ARG A 59 1.83 9.58 -12.07
N ALA A 60 2.11 10.51 -11.17
CA ALA A 60 2.32 11.92 -11.50
C ALA A 60 3.53 12.12 -12.42
N ALA A 61 4.56 11.30 -12.28
CA ALA A 61 5.73 11.28 -13.16
C ALA A 61 5.50 10.52 -14.47
N GLY A 62 4.31 9.97 -14.71
CA GLY A 62 3.93 9.29 -15.96
C GLY A 62 4.32 7.80 -16.00
N TYR A 63 4.64 7.19 -14.87
CA TYR A 63 4.88 5.75 -14.80
C TYR A 63 3.59 4.96 -14.61
N GLU A 64 3.54 3.76 -15.20
CA GLU A 64 2.50 2.79 -14.89
C GLU A 64 2.81 2.15 -13.53
N ALA A 65 1.96 2.45 -12.54
CA ALA A 65 2.12 1.95 -11.18
C ALA A 65 0.79 1.54 -10.58
N ALA A 66 0.80 0.44 -9.83
CA ALA A 66 -0.33 -0.09 -9.12
C ALA A 66 -0.04 -0.19 -7.62
N TYR A 67 -1.03 0.22 -6.82
CA TYR A 67 -1.04 -0.05 -5.39
C TYR A 67 -1.56 -1.47 -5.19
N LEU A 68 -0.79 -2.29 -4.51
CA LEU A 68 -1.12 -3.67 -4.22
C LEU A 68 -1.44 -3.81 -2.73
N TYR A 69 -2.56 -4.47 -2.43
CA TYR A 69 -2.97 -4.81 -1.08
C TYR A 69 -3.18 -6.30 -0.94
N GLY A 70 -2.75 -6.84 0.18
CA GLY A 70 -2.92 -8.25 0.49
C GLY A 70 -2.57 -8.56 1.93
N TYR A 71 -2.20 -9.81 2.18
CA TYR A 71 -1.76 -10.28 3.49
C TYR A 71 -0.30 -10.69 3.44
N PHE A 72 0.39 -10.43 4.52
CA PHE A 72 1.74 -10.90 4.73
C PHE A 72 1.73 -12.06 5.73
N PHE A 73 2.28 -13.20 5.30
CA PHE A 73 2.45 -14.38 6.13
C PHE A 73 3.92 -14.48 6.52
N PRO A 74 4.29 -14.04 7.75
CA PRO A 74 5.66 -14.17 8.22
C PRO A 74 6.05 -15.64 8.34
N GLU A 75 7.30 -15.94 8.05
CA GLU A 75 7.79 -17.33 8.10
C GLU A 75 7.67 -17.97 9.49
N GLU A 76 7.74 -17.13 10.52
CA GLU A 76 7.56 -17.54 11.92
C GLU A 76 6.11 -17.86 12.31
N LYS A 77 5.11 -17.50 11.46
CA LYS A 77 3.69 -17.78 11.69
C LYS A 77 3.21 -18.86 10.71
N VAL A 78 2.98 -20.05 11.21
CA VAL A 78 2.69 -21.23 10.37
C VAL A 78 1.22 -21.28 9.91
N ASP A 79 0.28 -20.81 10.75
CA ASP A 79 -1.15 -21.13 10.54
C ASP A 79 -2.02 -19.95 10.12
N SER A 80 -1.64 -18.73 10.44
CA SER A 80 -2.50 -17.57 10.17
C SER A 80 -1.74 -16.26 10.10
N ALA A 81 -2.27 -15.30 9.34
CA ALA A 81 -1.86 -13.90 9.36
C ALA A 81 -3.06 -13.01 9.63
N VAL A 82 -2.84 -11.97 10.41
CA VAL A 82 -3.82 -10.92 10.71
C VAL A 82 -3.42 -9.58 10.12
N ASP A 83 -2.16 -9.47 9.67
CA ASP A 83 -1.59 -8.21 9.21
C ASP A 83 -1.86 -8.02 7.71
N GLY A 84 -2.70 -7.05 7.39
CA GLY A 84 -2.77 -6.51 6.04
C GLY A 84 -1.44 -5.87 5.67
N HIS A 85 -1.05 -5.98 4.40
CA HIS A 85 0.19 -5.40 3.90
C HIS A 85 0.00 -4.83 2.50
N CYS A 86 0.71 -3.74 2.24
CA CYS A 86 0.68 -3.05 0.97
C CYS A 86 2.08 -2.93 0.39
N TRP A 87 2.15 -3.00 -0.93
CA TRP A 87 3.36 -2.70 -1.71
C TRP A 87 2.97 -2.07 -3.04
N VAL A 88 3.93 -1.68 -3.84
CA VAL A 88 3.68 -1.05 -5.15
C VAL A 88 4.27 -1.91 -6.24
N ALA A 89 3.55 -2.09 -7.33
CA ALA A 89 4.10 -2.63 -8.56
C ALA A 89 4.26 -1.52 -9.60
N THR A 90 5.34 -1.56 -10.35
CA THR A 90 5.56 -0.73 -11.55
C THR A 90 5.67 -1.61 -12.77
N ARG A 91 5.18 -1.11 -13.91
CA ARG A 91 5.42 -1.74 -15.21
C ARG A 91 6.29 -0.83 -16.05
N LEU A 92 7.38 -1.38 -16.58
CA LEU A 92 8.31 -0.67 -17.44
C LEU A 92 8.81 -1.63 -18.52
N ASP A 93 8.67 -1.25 -19.79
CA ASP A 93 9.11 -2.04 -20.95
C ASP A 93 8.62 -3.50 -20.96
N GLY A 94 7.46 -3.76 -20.35
CA GLY A 94 6.85 -5.08 -20.22
C GLY A 94 7.18 -5.81 -18.92
N ASP A 95 8.22 -5.41 -18.22
CA ASP A 95 8.59 -5.98 -16.92
C ASP A 95 7.78 -5.39 -15.78
N VAL A 96 7.34 -6.24 -14.86
CA VAL A 96 6.64 -5.84 -13.63
C VAL A 96 7.58 -6.04 -12.46
N LEU A 97 7.80 -4.96 -11.71
CA LEU A 97 8.66 -4.96 -10.53
C LEU A 97 7.89 -4.52 -9.29
N ASP A 98 7.98 -5.30 -8.24
CA ASP A 98 7.39 -5.01 -6.93
C ASP A 98 8.36 -4.21 -6.05
N TRP A 99 7.84 -3.21 -5.33
CA TRP A 99 8.57 -2.35 -4.42
C TRP A 99 7.93 -2.37 -3.04
N ASP A 100 8.64 -2.89 -2.05
CA ASP A 100 8.19 -2.94 -0.65
C ASP A 100 8.97 -1.97 0.22
N VAL A 101 8.68 -0.69 0.07
CA VAL A 101 9.38 0.38 0.81
C VAL A 101 9.17 0.25 2.32
N ALA A 102 7.94 -0.09 2.73
CA ALA A 102 7.59 -0.20 4.13
C ALA A 102 8.43 -1.25 4.87
N HIS A 103 8.58 -2.45 4.31
CA HIS A 103 9.41 -3.49 4.92
C HIS A 103 10.90 -3.16 4.85
N HIS A 104 11.37 -2.44 3.81
CA HIS A 104 12.76 -1.96 3.78
C HIS A 104 13.03 -0.97 4.91
N ILE A 105 12.11 -0.03 5.17
CA ILE A 105 12.23 0.91 6.30
C ILE A 105 12.26 0.14 7.62
N LYS A 106 11.32 -0.79 7.84
CA LYS A 106 11.27 -1.62 9.06
C LYS A 106 12.54 -2.42 9.30
N ALA A 107 13.14 -2.93 8.23
CA ALA A 107 14.38 -3.71 8.30
C ALA A 107 15.66 -2.84 8.32
N GLY A 108 15.54 -1.52 8.22
CA GLY A 108 16.70 -0.61 8.15
C GLY A 108 17.52 -0.78 6.86
N LEU A 109 16.92 -1.33 5.80
CA LEU A 109 17.64 -1.59 4.55
C LEU A 109 17.59 -0.39 3.61
N ASP A 110 18.72 -0.12 2.97
CA ASP A 110 18.90 0.89 1.94
C ASP A 110 19.98 0.41 0.95
N PRO A 111 19.79 0.52 -0.36
CA PRO A 111 18.60 1.01 -1.06
C PRO A 111 17.43 0.00 -1.05
N VAL A 112 16.23 0.51 -1.35
CA VAL A 112 15.07 -0.35 -1.64
C VAL A 112 15.34 -1.11 -2.94
N ARG A 113 15.28 -2.43 -2.89
CA ARG A 113 15.52 -3.30 -4.04
C ARG A 113 14.21 -3.83 -4.62
N PRO A 114 14.03 -3.81 -5.94
CA PRO A 114 12.85 -4.38 -6.56
C PRO A 114 12.77 -5.90 -6.30
N ALA A 115 11.56 -6.43 -6.25
CA ALA A 115 11.22 -7.82 -6.00
C ALA A 115 11.71 -8.40 -4.66
N LEU A 116 12.48 -7.65 -3.87
CA LEU A 116 12.93 -8.09 -2.55
C LEU A 116 11.83 -7.89 -1.51
N ASN A 117 11.47 -8.96 -0.81
CA ASN A 117 10.74 -8.89 0.44
C ASN A 117 11.74 -9.02 1.61
N PRO A 118 12.10 -7.90 2.27
CA PRO A 118 13.16 -7.93 3.28
C PRO A 118 12.75 -8.65 4.57
N ARG A 119 11.44 -8.82 4.80
CA ARG A 119 10.94 -9.65 5.90
C ARG A 119 10.73 -11.08 5.40
N PRO A 120 11.30 -12.10 6.07
CA PRO A 120 11.04 -13.49 5.70
C PRO A 120 9.56 -13.84 5.77
N GLY A 121 9.03 -14.43 4.69
CA GLY A 121 7.60 -14.74 4.60
C GLY A 121 7.07 -14.64 3.16
N ARG A 122 5.76 -14.70 3.05
CA ARG A 122 5.04 -14.67 1.77
C ARG A 122 4.00 -13.57 1.75
N ARG A 123 3.80 -12.96 0.60
CA ARG A 123 2.72 -12.01 0.33
C ARG A 123 1.63 -12.70 -0.46
N ALA A 124 0.37 -12.54 -0.06
CA ALA A 124 -0.79 -12.98 -0.83
C ALA A 124 -1.56 -11.75 -1.29
N LEU A 125 -1.62 -11.54 -2.61
CA LEU A 125 -2.32 -10.41 -3.21
C LEU A 125 -3.82 -10.62 -3.12
N VAL A 126 -4.55 -9.59 -2.66
CA VAL A 126 -6.01 -9.54 -2.63
C VAL A 126 -6.55 -8.57 -3.67
N SER A 127 -5.99 -7.38 -3.76
CA SER A 127 -6.44 -6.37 -4.72
C SER A 127 -5.28 -5.58 -5.31
N HIS A 128 -5.51 -5.02 -6.49
CA HIS A 128 -4.60 -4.11 -7.14
C HIS A 128 -5.32 -2.81 -7.51
N SER A 129 -4.74 -1.70 -7.23
CA SER A 129 -5.21 -0.34 -7.39
C SER A 129 -5.89 0.25 -6.14
N MET A 130 -6.15 1.54 -6.21
CA MET A 130 -6.82 2.35 -5.19
C MET A 130 -8.04 3.04 -5.79
N GLY A 131 -8.95 3.48 -4.92
CA GLY A 131 -10.06 4.33 -5.34
C GLY A 131 -11.16 3.54 -6.04
N HIS A 132 -11.49 2.37 -5.54
CA HIS A 132 -12.60 1.58 -6.06
C HIS A 132 -13.94 2.25 -5.79
N ARG A 133 -14.83 2.20 -6.78
CA ARG A 133 -16.20 2.71 -6.68
C ARG A 133 -17.17 1.61 -7.01
N TYR A 134 -18.19 1.46 -6.17
CA TYR A 134 -19.21 0.44 -6.32
C TYR A 134 -20.59 1.07 -6.33
N ALA A 135 -21.37 0.75 -7.36
CA ALA A 135 -22.79 1.09 -7.39
C ALA A 135 -23.57 0.14 -6.46
N THR A 136 -24.39 0.70 -5.60
CA THR A 136 -25.29 -0.04 -4.71
C THR A 136 -26.71 0.47 -4.85
N ALA A 137 -27.69 -0.25 -4.30
CA ALA A 137 -29.08 0.20 -4.30
C ALA A 137 -29.29 1.56 -3.60
N GLU A 138 -28.38 1.97 -2.72
CA GLU A 138 -28.45 3.20 -1.94
C GLU A 138 -27.52 4.31 -2.48
N GLY A 139 -26.87 4.08 -3.64
CA GLY A 139 -25.92 5.01 -4.24
C GLY A 139 -24.52 4.45 -4.42
N GLU A 140 -23.58 5.31 -4.80
CA GLU A 140 -22.20 4.93 -5.01
C GLU A 140 -21.42 4.91 -3.69
N ILE A 141 -20.62 3.86 -3.49
CA ILE A 141 -19.65 3.77 -2.40
C ILE A 141 -18.24 3.89 -2.98
N ALA A 142 -17.47 4.85 -2.49
CA ALA A 142 -16.05 4.95 -2.78
C ALA A 142 -15.25 4.29 -1.66
N LEU A 143 -14.44 3.29 -2.01
CA LEU A 143 -13.51 2.63 -1.12
C LEU A 143 -12.08 2.97 -1.54
N LYS A 144 -11.30 3.51 -0.64
CA LYS A 144 -9.90 3.86 -0.90
C LYS A 144 -9.04 2.62 -1.06
N LEU A 145 -9.28 1.62 -0.25
CA LEU A 145 -8.66 0.31 -0.29
C LEU A 145 -9.72 -0.78 -0.37
N LEU A 146 -9.45 -1.81 -1.14
CA LEU A 146 -10.24 -3.03 -1.18
C LEU A 146 -9.35 -4.18 -0.70
N GLY A 147 -9.47 -4.53 0.56
CA GLY A 147 -8.63 -5.58 1.15
C GLY A 147 -9.24 -6.19 2.40
N GLU A 148 -10.04 -5.43 3.10
CA GLU A 148 -10.71 -5.89 4.30
C GLU A 148 -12.22 -5.97 4.05
N PRO A 149 -12.89 -7.03 4.54
CA PRO A 149 -14.34 -7.10 4.44
C PRO A 149 -14.94 -5.97 5.27
N VAL A 150 -15.88 -5.25 4.69
CA VAL A 150 -16.63 -4.20 5.38
C VAL A 150 -18.12 -4.56 5.36
N TRP A 151 -18.81 -4.32 6.47
CA TRP A 151 -20.25 -4.45 6.55
C TRP A 151 -20.89 -3.09 6.44
N ARG A 152 -21.90 -2.99 5.60
CA ARG A 152 -22.74 -1.82 5.51
C ARG A 152 -24.11 -2.13 6.06
N ALA A 153 -24.46 -1.47 7.16
CA ALA A 153 -25.83 -1.53 7.69
C ALA A 153 -26.77 -0.67 6.84
N PRO A 154 -28.09 -1.02 6.78
CA PRO A 154 -29.09 -0.10 6.28
C PRO A 154 -28.98 1.24 7.00
N GLY A 155 -28.85 2.34 6.26
CA GLY A 155 -28.61 3.67 6.83
C GLY A 155 -27.17 4.17 6.74
N GLY A 156 -26.26 3.40 6.14
CA GLY A 156 -24.95 3.88 5.69
C GLY A 156 -23.79 3.76 6.69
N ALA A 157 -23.98 3.23 7.88
CA ALA A 157 -22.88 2.96 8.79
C ALA A 157 -21.99 1.83 8.24
N ILE A 158 -20.70 2.12 8.08
CA ILE A 158 -19.69 1.11 7.78
C ILE A 158 -19.12 0.66 9.11
N SER A 159 -19.25 -0.61 9.45
CA SER A 159 -18.57 -1.20 10.59
C SER A 159 -17.40 -2.04 10.13
N ASP A 160 -16.28 -1.90 10.81
CA ASP A 160 -15.15 -2.79 10.67
C ASP A 160 -15.56 -4.14 11.30
N PRO A 161 -15.63 -5.24 10.54
CA PRO A 161 -15.83 -6.54 11.14
C PRO A 161 -14.57 -6.89 11.94
N ASP A 162 -14.74 -7.55 13.06
CA ASP A 162 -13.62 -8.14 13.81
C ASP A 162 -12.63 -8.77 12.83
N GLN A 163 -11.40 -8.26 12.81
CA GLN A 163 -10.35 -8.77 11.93
C GLN A 163 -10.17 -10.26 12.19
N ARG A 164 -10.73 -11.06 11.32
CA ARG A 164 -10.55 -12.51 11.41
C ARG A 164 -9.25 -12.88 10.74
N ALA A 165 -8.43 -13.62 11.45
CA ALA A 165 -7.21 -14.18 10.90
C ALA A 165 -7.50 -14.97 9.62
N ILE A 166 -6.74 -14.69 8.56
CA ILE A 166 -6.76 -15.49 7.34
C ILE A 166 -5.78 -16.63 7.54
N ARG A 167 -6.27 -17.86 7.38
CA ARG A 167 -5.44 -19.04 7.46
C ARG A 167 -4.74 -19.27 6.12
N ALA A 168 -3.45 -19.56 6.18
CA ALA A 168 -2.74 -20.10 5.05
C ALA A 168 -3.25 -21.53 4.76
N LEU A 169 -3.63 -21.77 3.52
CA LEU A 169 -3.96 -23.12 3.01
C LEU A 169 -2.69 -23.83 2.58
#